data_fda5aabc2f9a63be0a84ec00868e57bd
#
_entry.id   fda5aabc2f9a63be0a84ec00868e57bd
#
_cell.length_a   1.000
_cell.length_b   1.000
_cell.length_c   1.000
_cell.angle_alpha   90.00
_cell.angle_beta   90.00
_cell.angle_gamma   90.00
#
_symmetry.space_group_name_H-M   'P 1'
#
loop_
_entity.id
_entity.type
_entity.pdbx_description
1 polymer ?
#
loop_
_entity_poly.entity_id
_entity_poly.type
_entity_poly.pdbx_seq_one_letter_code
_entity_poly.pdbx_strand_id
1 'polypeptide(L)'
;MEGKNAYWVTASRAQLWEVCSFVSLTCMPQNVPEELGKTIETLYRSESGRILATLVRLLGDLDIAEEAMHEAFAAALDTWPQTGIPDNPRPWLISTARFKAIDGIRRRARFDSTQNDLVLHLEAHISETPYEDEEIEDDRLRLIFTCCHPALPPEGRIALTLREVCGLTTEEIARAFLVTPSALAQRIVRAKAIIRDKAIPYQVPVAQELQARLGAVLQVVYLVFNEGYSAAAGAEVTRAELTAEAIRLGRLLTELQPEPEVIGLLSLMLLQESRRAARTSPTGELILLENQDRSLWNREQIAEGVALLEKALNSRRFGSYTLQAALAAVHAQAESVAATDWRQIIALYGRLLQIQPSPVVRLNRAVAIAMLDGPEAGLTEIDAVLKYGELANYYLAHSVRADMCRRLGRTSEARSSYEKALALTQQEPERQFLQERIRQLK
;
A
#
# COMPACT_ATOMS: atom_id res chain seq x y z
N MET A 1 -46.56 8.29 -14.59
CA MET A 1 -45.63 8.03 -15.70
C MET A 1 -44.18 8.12 -15.13
N GLU A 2 -43.90 7.22 -14.25
CA GLU A 2 -42.59 7.03 -13.62
C GLU A 2 -42.14 5.60 -13.93
N GLY A 3 -40.98 5.41 -14.54
CA GLY A 3 -40.50 4.03 -14.70
C GLY A 3 -39.80 3.70 -16.01
N LYS A 4 -39.00 4.61 -16.62
CA LYS A 4 -38.19 4.24 -17.80
C LYS A 4 -36.74 4.76 -17.80
N ASN A 5 -36.31 5.51 -16.80
CA ASN A 5 -34.93 6.07 -16.77
C ASN A 5 -33.90 5.28 -15.93
N ALA A 6 -34.33 4.18 -15.26
CA ALA A 6 -33.41 3.40 -14.42
C ALA A 6 -32.66 2.27 -15.16
N TYR A 7 -33.11 1.90 -16.36
CA TYR A 7 -32.56 0.75 -17.09
C TYR A 7 -31.28 1.04 -17.93
N TRP A 8 -31.04 2.29 -18.31
CA TRP A 8 -29.91 2.63 -19.18
C TRP A 8 -28.60 2.89 -18.45
N VAL A 9 -28.64 3.23 -17.15
CA VAL A 9 -27.44 3.44 -16.32
C VAL A 9 -26.84 2.10 -15.87
N THR A 10 -27.64 1.04 -15.80
CA THR A 10 -27.18 -0.29 -15.37
C THR A 10 -26.55 -1.11 -16.49
N ALA A 11 -26.93 -0.91 -17.75
CA ALA A 11 -26.36 -1.64 -18.89
C ALA A 11 -24.93 -1.19 -19.24
N SER A 12 -24.63 0.11 -19.10
CA SER A 12 -23.29 0.63 -19.36
C SER A 12 -22.26 0.21 -18.28
N ARG A 13 -22.70 0.13 -17.02
CA ARG A 13 -21.85 -0.34 -15.91
C ARG A 13 -21.53 -1.84 -15.96
N ALA A 14 -22.44 -2.67 -16.46
CA ALA A 14 -22.23 -4.10 -16.63
C ALA A 14 -21.22 -4.39 -17.77
N GLN A 15 -21.23 -3.60 -18.84
CA GLN A 15 -20.27 -3.72 -19.94
C GLN A 15 -18.88 -3.20 -19.54
N LEU A 16 -18.77 -2.17 -18.72
CA LEU A 16 -17.50 -1.70 -18.16
C LEU A 16 -16.88 -2.71 -17.16
N TRP A 17 -17.73 -3.47 -16.46
CA TRP A 17 -17.29 -4.56 -15.59
C TRP A 17 -16.59 -5.68 -16.37
N GLU A 18 -17.07 -6.00 -17.57
CA GLU A 18 -16.44 -6.99 -18.45
C GLU A 18 -15.08 -6.51 -18.97
N VAL A 19 -14.90 -5.22 -19.28
CA VAL A 19 -13.61 -4.68 -19.74
C VAL A 19 -12.55 -4.65 -18.63
N CYS A 20 -12.92 -4.42 -17.38
CA CYS A 20 -11.99 -4.52 -16.24
C CYS A 20 -11.53 -5.96 -15.94
N SER A 21 -12.35 -6.97 -16.29
CA SER A 21 -11.98 -8.39 -16.26
C SER A 21 -11.12 -8.80 -17.47
N PHE A 22 -11.06 -7.97 -18.52
CA PHE A 22 -10.34 -8.25 -19.76
C PHE A 22 -8.82 -8.18 -19.65
N VAL A 23 -8.25 -7.52 -18.64
CA VAL A 23 -6.79 -7.47 -18.42
C VAL A 23 -6.28 -8.75 -17.75
N SER A 24 -7.16 -9.60 -17.26
CA SER A 24 -6.80 -10.96 -16.81
C SER A 24 -6.78 -11.89 -18.03
N LEU A 25 -5.70 -12.61 -18.24
CA LEU A 25 -5.47 -13.58 -19.34
C LEU A 25 -6.63 -14.58 -19.60
N THR A 26 -7.58 -14.68 -18.68
CA THR A 26 -8.74 -15.59 -18.75
C THR A 26 -9.91 -15.09 -19.62
N CYS A 27 -9.92 -13.81 -20.07
CA CYS A 27 -11.04 -13.22 -20.83
C CYS A 27 -10.60 -12.47 -22.09
N MET A 28 -9.43 -12.75 -22.66
CA MET A 28 -8.99 -12.11 -23.90
C MET A 28 -9.78 -12.57 -25.14
N PRO A 29 -10.05 -11.66 -26.11
CA PRO A 29 -10.64 -12.05 -27.38
C PRO A 29 -9.79 -13.15 -28.07
N GLN A 30 -10.45 -14.14 -28.66
CA GLN A 30 -9.78 -15.31 -29.27
C GLN A 30 -8.79 -14.97 -30.41
N ASN A 31 -8.71 -13.72 -30.85
CA ASN A 31 -7.87 -13.25 -31.95
C ASN A 31 -6.61 -12.47 -31.54
N VAL A 32 -6.35 -12.27 -30.24
CA VAL A 32 -5.16 -11.54 -29.77
C VAL A 32 -4.01 -12.54 -29.55
N PRO A 33 -2.84 -12.35 -30.17
CA PRO A 33 -1.66 -13.17 -29.90
C PRO A 33 -1.32 -13.12 -28.40
N GLU A 34 -1.03 -14.26 -27.79
CA GLU A 34 -0.76 -14.38 -26.35
C GLU A 34 0.38 -13.45 -25.87
N GLU A 35 1.44 -13.29 -26.69
CA GLU A 35 2.56 -12.38 -26.41
C GLU A 35 2.13 -10.91 -26.39
N LEU A 36 1.25 -10.51 -27.32
CA LEU A 36 0.72 -9.14 -27.33
C LEU A 36 -0.15 -8.88 -26.10
N GLY A 37 -0.96 -9.85 -25.70
CA GLY A 37 -1.77 -9.76 -24.51
C GLY A 37 -0.93 -9.53 -23.25
N LYS A 38 0.14 -10.30 -23.06
CA LYS A 38 1.09 -10.15 -21.96
C LYS A 38 1.79 -8.78 -22.00
N THR A 39 2.13 -8.30 -23.18
CA THR A 39 2.75 -6.98 -23.35
C THR A 39 1.79 -5.85 -22.93
N ILE A 40 0.52 -5.92 -23.38
CA ILE A 40 -0.51 -4.93 -23.03
C ILE A 40 -0.81 -4.98 -21.51
N GLU A 41 -0.85 -6.16 -20.89
CA GLU A 41 -1.00 -6.31 -19.44
C GLU A 41 0.17 -5.66 -18.69
N THR A 42 1.40 -5.91 -19.12
CA THR A 42 2.60 -5.29 -18.54
C THR A 42 2.56 -3.78 -18.69
N LEU A 43 2.17 -3.28 -19.87
CA LEU A 43 2.02 -1.86 -20.14
C LEU A 43 0.91 -1.23 -19.30
N TYR A 44 -0.22 -1.90 -19.10
CA TYR A 44 -1.28 -1.45 -18.21
C TYR A 44 -0.75 -1.29 -16.78
N ARG A 45 -0.07 -2.30 -16.24
CA ARG A 45 0.49 -2.26 -14.88
C ARG A 45 1.52 -1.14 -14.69
N SER A 46 2.37 -0.87 -15.68
CA SER A 46 3.41 0.15 -15.57
C SER A 46 2.93 1.56 -15.88
N GLU A 47 1.96 1.74 -16.78
CA GLU A 47 1.62 3.03 -17.36
C GLU A 47 0.21 3.54 -17.00
N SER A 48 -0.72 2.67 -16.57
CA SER A 48 -2.11 3.08 -16.33
C SER A 48 -2.22 4.26 -15.35
N GLY A 49 -1.46 4.25 -14.24
CA GLY A 49 -1.47 5.35 -13.28
C GLY A 49 -0.96 6.68 -13.87
N ARG A 50 0.01 6.63 -14.79
CA ARG A 50 0.53 7.82 -15.50
C ARG A 50 -0.49 8.36 -16.49
N ILE A 51 -1.07 7.44 -17.29
CA ILE A 51 -2.08 7.78 -18.30
C ILE A 51 -3.31 8.36 -17.62
N LEU A 52 -3.81 7.70 -16.58
CA LEU A 52 -4.96 8.17 -15.81
C LEU A 52 -4.71 9.56 -15.20
N ALA A 53 -3.55 9.77 -14.59
CA ALA A 53 -3.19 11.04 -14.00
C ALA A 53 -3.27 12.20 -15.01
N THR A 54 -2.68 12.00 -16.21
CA THR A 54 -2.75 12.96 -17.30
C THR A 54 -4.19 13.17 -17.79
N LEU A 55 -4.96 12.08 -17.92
CA LEU A 55 -6.37 12.17 -18.35
C LEU A 55 -7.24 12.91 -17.33
N VAL A 56 -7.05 12.69 -16.03
CA VAL A 56 -7.79 13.43 -14.99
C VAL A 56 -7.49 14.93 -15.06
N ARG A 57 -6.23 15.32 -15.29
CA ARG A 57 -5.87 16.73 -15.53
C ARG A 57 -6.58 17.32 -16.74
N LEU A 58 -6.64 16.56 -17.84
CA LEU A 58 -7.22 17.02 -19.10
C LEU A 58 -8.75 17.05 -19.09
N LEU A 59 -9.38 16.08 -18.43
CA LEU A 59 -10.83 15.87 -18.46
C LEU A 59 -11.55 16.43 -17.22
N GLY A 60 -10.80 16.68 -16.13
CA GLY A 60 -11.34 17.25 -14.88
C GLY A 60 -12.22 16.29 -14.06
N ASP A 61 -12.42 15.06 -14.51
CA ASP A 61 -13.27 14.06 -13.87
C ASP A 61 -12.58 12.68 -13.87
N LEU A 62 -12.50 12.06 -12.68
CA LEU A 62 -11.82 10.79 -12.49
C LEU A 62 -12.56 9.62 -13.14
N ASP A 63 -13.91 9.62 -13.11
CA ASP A 63 -14.72 8.55 -13.67
C ASP A 63 -14.66 8.58 -15.21
N ILE A 64 -14.72 9.79 -15.81
CA ILE A 64 -14.58 9.97 -17.27
C ILE A 64 -13.17 9.59 -17.72
N ALA A 65 -12.14 9.97 -16.97
CA ALA A 65 -10.76 9.67 -17.30
C ALA A 65 -10.48 8.15 -17.26
N GLU A 66 -11.02 7.43 -16.25
CA GLU A 66 -10.89 5.98 -16.13
C GLU A 66 -11.61 5.27 -17.29
N GLU A 67 -12.86 5.67 -17.59
CA GLU A 67 -13.62 5.12 -18.72
C GLU A 67 -12.85 5.28 -20.04
N ALA A 68 -12.35 6.48 -20.30
CA ALA A 68 -11.59 6.79 -21.50
C ALA A 68 -10.26 6.01 -21.59
N MET A 69 -9.57 5.84 -20.47
CA MET A 69 -8.35 5.02 -20.40
C MET A 69 -8.65 3.56 -20.76
N HIS A 70 -9.69 2.97 -20.17
CA HIS A 70 -10.07 1.59 -20.47
C HIS A 70 -10.49 1.42 -21.95
N GLU A 71 -11.23 2.38 -22.51
CA GLU A 71 -11.56 2.36 -23.95
C GLU A 71 -10.32 2.46 -24.85
N ALA A 72 -9.28 3.19 -24.42
CA ALA A 72 -8.02 3.28 -25.18
C ALA A 72 -7.24 1.96 -25.14
N PHE A 73 -7.16 1.29 -24.00
CA PHE A 73 -6.55 -0.05 -23.91
C PHE A 73 -7.35 -1.09 -24.68
N ALA A 74 -8.68 -1.02 -24.70
CA ALA A 74 -9.51 -1.87 -25.54
C ALA A 74 -9.24 -1.62 -27.03
N ALA A 75 -9.12 -0.36 -27.44
CA ALA A 75 -8.74 -0.02 -28.82
C ALA A 75 -7.33 -0.51 -29.19
N ALA A 76 -6.40 -0.55 -28.24
CA ALA A 76 -5.06 -1.12 -28.46
C ALA A 76 -5.13 -2.63 -28.73
N LEU A 77 -5.97 -3.38 -28.00
CA LEU A 77 -6.20 -4.81 -28.23
C LEU A 77 -6.76 -5.10 -29.64
N ASP A 78 -7.58 -4.19 -30.19
CA ASP A 78 -8.15 -4.33 -31.53
C ASP A 78 -7.19 -3.88 -32.65
N THR A 79 -6.39 -2.83 -32.42
CA THR A 79 -5.62 -2.15 -33.42
C THR A 79 -4.19 -2.70 -33.55
N TRP A 80 -3.51 -2.94 -32.44
CA TRP A 80 -2.10 -3.31 -32.44
C TRP A 80 -1.78 -4.71 -32.99
N PRO A 81 -2.71 -5.70 -32.98
CA PRO A 81 -2.47 -6.95 -33.73
C PRO A 81 -2.22 -6.73 -35.23
N GLN A 82 -2.74 -5.64 -35.83
CA GLN A 82 -2.67 -5.34 -37.25
C GLN A 82 -1.57 -4.32 -37.58
N THR A 83 -1.37 -3.33 -36.70
CA THR A 83 -0.47 -2.18 -36.95
C THR A 83 0.90 -2.31 -36.28
N GLY A 84 1.05 -3.26 -35.36
CA GLY A 84 2.17 -3.31 -34.40
C GLY A 84 1.98 -2.35 -33.22
N ILE A 85 2.78 -2.58 -32.18
CA ILE A 85 2.84 -1.68 -31.01
C ILE A 85 3.62 -0.43 -31.42
N PRO A 86 3.13 0.79 -31.15
CA PRO A 86 3.88 2.02 -31.43
C PRO A 86 5.19 2.06 -30.63
N ASP A 87 6.22 2.72 -31.17
CA ASP A 87 7.51 2.91 -30.47
C ASP A 87 7.33 3.61 -29.10
N ASN A 88 6.37 4.53 -29.00
CA ASN A 88 5.95 5.14 -27.73
C ASN A 88 4.44 4.90 -27.50
N PRO A 89 4.05 3.87 -26.77
CA PRO A 89 2.65 3.50 -26.55
C PRO A 89 1.86 4.52 -25.74
N ARG A 90 2.48 5.20 -24.77
CA ARG A 90 1.81 6.12 -23.84
C ARG A 90 1.13 7.30 -24.56
N PRO A 91 1.79 8.10 -25.42
CA PRO A 91 1.12 9.17 -26.17
C PRO A 91 -0.03 8.68 -27.02
N TRP A 92 0.11 7.50 -27.64
CA TRP A 92 -0.97 6.90 -28.42
C TRP A 92 -2.19 6.59 -27.57
N LEU A 93 -1.98 5.99 -26.37
CA LEU A 93 -3.06 5.69 -25.40
C LEU A 93 -3.74 6.96 -24.89
N ILE A 94 -2.96 7.99 -24.51
CA ILE A 94 -3.51 9.27 -24.05
C ILE A 94 -4.33 9.94 -25.16
N SER A 95 -3.81 9.98 -26.40
CA SER A 95 -4.51 10.56 -27.54
C SER A 95 -5.81 9.81 -27.84
N THR A 96 -5.75 8.48 -27.88
CA THR A 96 -6.92 7.63 -28.11
C THR A 96 -7.96 7.80 -27.01
N ALA A 97 -7.56 7.82 -25.73
CA ALA A 97 -8.45 8.06 -24.62
C ALA A 97 -9.15 9.41 -24.72
N ARG A 98 -8.43 10.49 -25.08
CA ARG A 98 -9.02 11.83 -25.28
C ARG A 98 -10.10 11.81 -26.36
N PHE A 99 -9.82 11.21 -27.52
CA PHE A 99 -10.82 11.09 -28.60
C PHE A 99 -12.06 10.32 -28.14
N LYS A 100 -11.87 9.21 -27.40
CA LYS A 100 -12.96 8.43 -26.82
C LYS A 100 -13.79 9.22 -25.82
N ALA A 101 -13.15 9.97 -24.91
CA ALA A 101 -13.82 10.84 -23.95
C ALA A 101 -14.67 11.89 -24.66
N ILE A 102 -14.13 12.57 -25.65
CA ILE A 102 -14.86 13.60 -26.43
C ILE A 102 -16.07 13.00 -27.11
N ASP A 103 -15.92 11.84 -27.78
CA ASP A 103 -17.04 11.15 -28.42
C ASP A 103 -18.10 10.71 -27.40
N GLY A 104 -17.68 10.25 -26.23
CA GLY A 104 -18.57 9.90 -25.13
C GLY A 104 -19.36 11.11 -24.61
N ILE A 105 -18.65 12.23 -24.37
CA ILE A 105 -19.27 13.48 -23.89
C ILE A 105 -20.20 14.06 -24.96
N ARG A 106 -19.80 14.08 -26.23
CA ARG A 106 -20.66 14.55 -27.34
C ARG A 106 -21.94 13.70 -27.47
N ARG A 107 -21.87 12.39 -27.28
CA ARG A 107 -23.05 11.52 -27.25
C ARG A 107 -23.98 11.85 -26.09
N ARG A 108 -23.44 12.13 -24.92
CA ARG A 108 -24.20 12.54 -23.71
C ARG A 108 -24.77 13.95 -23.88
N ALA A 109 -24.00 14.91 -24.42
CA ALA A 109 -24.42 16.30 -24.64
C ALA A 109 -25.57 16.47 -25.63
N ARG A 110 -25.78 15.50 -26.56
CA ARG A 110 -26.99 15.50 -27.43
C ARG A 110 -28.29 15.37 -26.63
N PHE A 111 -28.20 14.94 -25.37
CA PHE A 111 -29.33 14.78 -24.45
C PHE A 111 -29.33 15.81 -23.32
N ASP A 112 -28.24 16.58 -23.15
CA ASP A 112 -28.11 17.58 -22.08
C ASP A 112 -27.24 18.77 -22.54
N SER A 113 -27.86 19.96 -22.69
CA SER A 113 -27.23 21.17 -23.23
C SER A 113 -26.12 21.74 -22.32
N THR A 114 -26.05 21.32 -21.06
CA THR A 114 -25.10 21.84 -20.07
C THR A 114 -23.64 21.32 -20.29
N GLN A 115 -23.45 20.31 -21.14
CA GLN A 115 -22.14 19.69 -21.40
C GLN A 115 -21.41 20.24 -22.64
N ASN A 116 -22.04 21.13 -23.40
CA ASN A 116 -21.41 21.70 -24.59
C ASN A 116 -20.18 22.55 -24.32
N ASP A 117 -20.14 23.28 -23.17
CA ASP A 117 -19.01 24.12 -22.80
C ASP A 117 -17.76 23.27 -22.46
N LEU A 118 -17.97 22.08 -21.85
CA LEU A 118 -16.89 21.13 -21.59
C LEU A 118 -16.28 20.58 -22.87
N VAL A 119 -17.13 20.25 -23.87
CA VAL A 119 -16.68 19.76 -25.19
C VAL A 119 -15.81 20.83 -25.87
N LEU A 120 -16.25 22.08 -25.92
CA LEU A 120 -15.50 23.19 -26.52
C LEU A 120 -14.17 23.44 -25.81
N HIS A 121 -14.15 23.35 -24.47
CA HIS A 121 -12.93 23.50 -23.69
C HIS A 121 -11.93 22.37 -23.97
N LEU A 122 -12.39 21.12 -24.05
CA LEU A 122 -11.56 19.96 -24.37
C LEU A 122 -11.04 20.01 -25.82
N GLU A 123 -11.85 20.46 -26.77
CA GLU A 123 -11.44 20.63 -28.18
C GLU A 123 -10.38 21.71 -28.37
N ALA A 124 -10.48 22.83 -27.64
CA ALA A 124 -9.49 23.91 -27.67
C ALA A 124 -8.10 23.46 -27.19
N HIS A 125 -8.04 22.47 -26.29
CA HIS A 125 -6.79 21.90 -25.76
C HIS A 125 -6.29 20.69 -26.54
N ILE A 126 -6.96 20.28 -27.62
CA ILE A 126 -6.56 19.15 -28.48
C ILE A 126 -5.36 19.52 -29.38
N SER A 127 -5.22 20.78 -29.73
CA SER A 127 -4.12 21.26 -30.57
C SER A 127 -2.94 21.59 -29.67
N GLU A 128 -1.90 20.81 -29.75
CA GLU A 128 -0.56 21.15 -29.31
C GLU A 128 -0.03 20.48 -28.04
N THR A 129 1.11 20.00 -28.23
CA THR A 129 2.29 19.64 -27.48
C THR A 129 2.49 18.17 -27.20
N PRO A 130 3.68 17.63 -27.55
CA PRO A 130 4.21 16.41 -26.95
C PRO A 130 4.26 16.63 -25.42
N TYR A 131 3.67 15.70 -24.66
CA TYR A 131 3.71 15.76 -23.19
C TYR A 131 5.14 15.60 -22.72
N GLU A 132 5.66 16.60 -22.00
CA GLU A 132 6.96 16.51 -21.36
C GLU A 132 6.88 15.57 -20.15
N ASP A 133 7.92 14.78 -19.90
CA ASP A 133 7.93 13.81 -18.80
C ASP A 133 7.74 14.49 -17.43
N GLU A 134 8.22 15.73 -17.24
CA GLU A 134 8.03 16.53 -16.03
C GLU A 134 6.55 16.82 -15.72
N GLU A 135 5.72 17.14 -16.74
CA GLU A 135 4.27 17.34 -16.53
C GLU A 135 3.56 16.07 -16.07
N ILE A 136 4.01 14.91 -16.56
CA ILE A 136 3.44 13.61 -16.20
C ILE A 136 3.77 13.23 -14.75
N GLU A 137 4.96 13.57 -14.28
CA GLU A 137 5.36 13.33 -12.89
C GLU A 137 4.53 14.17 -11.92
N ASP A 138 4.29 15.42 -12.24
CA ASP A 138 3.40 16.32 -11.50
C ASP A 138 1.95 15.80 -11.46
N ASP A 139 1.44 15.26 -12.57
CA ASP A 139 0.10 14.68 -12.64
C ASP A 139 -0.03 13.46 -11.73
N ARG A 140 0.99 12.59 -11.69
CA ARG A 140 1.01 11.43 -10.77
C ARG A 140 0.96 11.86 -9.31
N LEU A 141 1.70 12.90 -8.95
CA LEU A 141 1.69 13.41 -7.59
C LEU A 141 0.31 13.97 -7.23
N ARG A 142 -0.34 14.70 -8.16
CA ARG A 142 -1.73 15.18 -8.00
C ARG A 142 -2.70 14.01 -7.75
N LEU A 143 -2.60 12.93 -8.53
CA LEU A 143 -3.44 11.74 -8.36
C LEU A 143 -3.24 11.09 -6.99
N ILE A 144 -1.98 10.92 -6.55
CA ILE A 144 -1.65 10.36 -5.23
C ILE A 144 -2.29 11.19 -4.12
N PHE A 145 -2.13 12.51 -4.14
CA PHE A 145 -2.71 13.39 -3.13
C PHE A 145 -4.23 13.39 -3.13
N THR A 146 -4.85 13.20 -4.30
CA THR A 146 -6.30 13.08 -4.43
C THR A 146 -6.79 11.76 -3.85
N CYS A 147 -6.19 10.62 -4.22
CA CYS A 147 -6.53 9.29 -3.71
C CYS A 147 -6.29 9.15 -2.20
N CYS A 148 -5.28 9.83 -1.66
CA CYS A 148 -4.94 9.82 -0.24
C CYS A 148 -5.56 10.97 0.56
N HIS A 149 -6.56 11.69 0.01
CA HIS A 149 -7.13 12.86 0.67
C HIS A 149 -7.73 12.51 2.04
N PRO A 150 -7.45 13.30 3.13
CA PRO A 150 -7.94 13.01 4.48
C PRO A 150 -9.47 12.95 4.63
N ALA A 151 -10.21 13.59 3.73
CA ALA A 151 -11.68 13.51 3.70
C ALA A 151 -12.22 12.13 3.31
N LEU A 152 -11.40 11.26 2.73
CA LEU A 152 -11.75 9.89 2.40
C LEU A 152 -11.55 8.96 3.61
N PRO A 153 -12.41 7.95 3.81
CA PRO A 153 -12.19 6.95 4.84
C PRO A 153 -10.90 6.15 4.54
N PRO A 154 -10.20 5.63 5.58
CA PRO A 154 -8.90 4.94 5.40
C PRO A 154 -8.94 3.81 4.37
N GLU A 155 -9.98 2.96 4.41
CA GLU A 155 -10.13 1.84 3.46
C GLU A 155 -10.37 2.33 2.02
N GLY A 156 -11.03 3.48 1.86
CA GLY A 156 -11.26 4.11 0.56
C GLY A 156 -9.95 4.68 -0.02
N ARG A 157 -9.12 5.29 0.83
CA ARG A 157 -7.79 5.79 0.42
C ARG A 157 -6.90 4.65 -0.08
N ILE A 158 -6.82 3.55 0.68
CA ILE A 158 -6.04 2.37 0.31
C ILE A 158 -6.55 1.79 -1.02
N ALA A 159 -7.87 1.57 -1.12
CA ALA A 159 -8.49 0.98 -2.31
C ALA A 159 -8.25 1.83 -3.57
N LEU A 160 -8.44 3.15 -3.49
CA LEU A 160 -8.17 4.06 -4.62
C LEU A 160 -6.69 4.12 -4.98
N THR A 161 -5.79 4.20 -4.00
CA THR A 161 -4.35 4.27 -4.28
C THR A 161 -3.87 3.01 -5.01
N LEU A 162 -4.27 1.84 -4.54
CA LEU A 162 -3.90 0.58 -5.18
C LEU A 162 -4.52 0.43 -6.57
N ARG A 163 -5.75 0.87 -6.75
CA ARG A 163 -6.46 0.79 -8.04
C ARG A 163 -5.91 1.80 -9.05
N GLU A 164 -5.94 3.10 -8.70
CA GLU A 164 -5.74 4.19 -9.66
C GLU A 164 -4.26 4.57 -9.82
N VAL A 165 -3.45 4.42 -8.77
CA VAL A 165 -2.02 4.76 -8.81
C VAL A 165 -1.15 3.54 -9.10
N CYS A 166 -1.46 2.40 -8.48
CA CYS A 166 -0.69 1.16 -8.63
C CYS A 166 -1.18 0.26 -9.79
N GLY A 167 -2.39 0.48 -10.33
CA GLY A 167 -2.93 -0.27 -11.45
C GLY A 167 -3.37 -1.70 -11.10
N LEU A 168 -3.61 -2.00 -9.81
CA LEU A 168 -4.12 -3.30 -9.37
C LEU A 168 -5.60 -3.46 -9.72
N THR A 169 -6.00 -4.68 -10.04
CA THR A 169 -7.42 -4.99 -10.27
C THR A 169 -8.22 -5.04 -8.97
N THR A 170 -9.54 -4.86 -9.06
CA THR A 170 -10.43 -4.98 -7.92
C THR A 170 -10.33 -6.36 -7.25
N GLU A 171 -10.16 -7.42 -8.04
CA GLU A 171 -10.02 -8.80 -7.58
C GLU A 171 -8.70 -9.02 -6.83
N GLU A 172 -7.58 -8.47 -7.34
CA GLU A 172 -6.26 -8.52 -6.67
C GLU A 172 -6.31 -7.83 -5.32
N ILE A 173 -6.86 -6.61 -5.27
CA ILE A 173 -6.99 -5.86 -4.01
C ILE A 173 -7.94 -6.58 -3.04
N ALA A 174 -9.09 -7.08 -3.53
CA ALA A 174 -10.06 -7.78 -2.70
C ALA A 174 -9.47 -9.05 -2.08
N ARG A 175 -8.73 -9.84 -2.87
CA ARG A 175 -8.00 -11.01 -2.39
C ARG A 175 -6.95 -10.63 -1.35
N ALA A 176 -6.19 -9.56 -1.60
CA ALA A 176 -5.15 -9.10 -0.70
C ALA A 176 -5.69 -8.64 0.66
N PHE A 177 -6.89 -8.08 0.71
CA PHE A 177 -7.52 -7.61 1.95
C PHE A 177 -8.59 -8.56 2.51
N LEU A 178 -8.72 -9.78 1.95
CA LEU A 178 -9.70 -10.79 2.35
C LEU A 178 -11.15 -10.27 2.40
N VAL A 179 -11.50 -9.45 1.43
CA VAL A 179 -12.86 -8.94 1.25
C VAL A 179 -13.42 -9.45 -0.08
N THR A 180 -14.74 -9.35 -0.26
CA THR A 180 -15.34 -9.71 -1.56
C THR A 180 -15.08 -8.61 -2.60
N PRO A 181 -14.89 -8.94 -3.89
CA PRO A 181 -14.74 -7.94 -4.95
C PRO A 181 -15.87 -6.91 -4.97
N SER A 182 -17.12 -7.32 -4.71
CA SER A 182 -18.26 -6.42 -4.65
C SER A 182 -18.16 -5.42 -3.49
N ALA A 183 -17.72 -5.86 -2.32
CA ALA A 183 -17.51 -4.96 -1.17
C ALA A 183 -16.41 -3.94 -1.45
N LEU A 184 -15.30 -4.36 -2.09
CA LEU A 184 -14.23 -3.46 -2.49
C LEU A 184 -14.69 -2.47 -3.55
N ALA A 185 -15.40 -2.92 -4.59
CA ALA A 185 -15.96 -2.05 -5.62
C ALA A 185 -16.86 -0.97 -5.01
N GLN A 186 -17.71 -1.32 -4.02
CA GLN A 186 -18.52 -0.34 -3.30
C GLN A 186 -17.67 0.68 -2.51
N ARG A 187 -16.53 0.27 -1.92
CA ARG A 187 -15.60 1.21 -1.25
C ARG A 187 -15.01 2.20 -2.24
N ILE A 188 -14.57 1.73 -3.42
CA ILE A 188 -14.04 2.56 -4.50
C ILE A 188 -15.10 3.55 -4.98
N VAL A 189 -16.32 3.08 -5.30
CA VAL A 189 -17.42 3.94 -5.75
C VAL A 189 -17.76 5.01 -4.71
N ARG A 190 -17.84 4.67 -3.42
CA ARG A 190 -18.09 5.64 -2.35
C ARG A 190 -16.94 6.66 -2.23
N ALA A 191 -15.70 6.24 -2.34
CA ALA A 191 -14.56 7.14 -2.27
C ALA A 191 -14.54 8.11 -3.45
N LYS A 192 -14.82 7.66 -4.68
CA LYS A 192 -14.98 8.52 -5.87
C LYS A 192 -16.15 9.49 -5.71
N ALA A 193 -17.28 9.03 -5.19
CA ALA A 193 -18.41 9.90 -4.90
C ALA A 193 -18.04 11.02 -3.91
N ILE A 194 -17.26 10.73 -2.86
CA ILE A 194 -16.78 11.74 -1.91
C ILE A 194 -15.85 12.76 -2.60
N ILE A 195 -14.96 12.31 -3.51
CA ILE A 195 -14.09 13.21 -4.28
C ILE A 195 -14.95 14.18 -5.09
N ARG A 196 -15.93 13.70 -5.82
CA ARG A 196 -16.84 14.50 -6.63
C ARG A 196 -17.72 15.42 -5.78
N ASP A 197 -18.42 14.88 -4.78
CA ASP A 197 -19.41 15.61 -3.99
C ASP A 197 -18.78 16.70 -3.11
N LYS A 198 -17.54 16.51 -2.66
CA LYS A 198 -16.75 17.49 -1.93
C LYS A 198 -15.89 18.39 -2.83
N ALA A 199 -15.97 18.20 -4.14
CA ALA A 199 -15.14 18.90 -5.12
C ALA A 199 -13.65 18.91 -4.72
N ILE A 200 -13.11 17.74 -4.34
CA ILE A 200 -11.71 17.61 -3.92
C ILE A 200 -10.82 17.98 -5.11
N PRO A 201 -9.95 19.01 -4.98
CA PRO A 201 -9.19 19.49 -6.11
C PRO A 201 -8.11 18.50 -6.53
N TYR A 202 -7.93 18.34 -7.83
CA TYR A 202 -6.87 17.56 -8.44
C TYR A 202 -5.60 18.40 -8.56
N GLN A 203 -4.90 18.56 -7.44
CA GLN A 203 -3.70 19.39 -7.35
C GLN A 203 -2.74 18.92 -6.25
N VAL A 204 -1.47 19.27 -6.40
CA VAL A 204 -0.50 19.16 -5.31
C VAL A 204 -0.87 20.19 -4.24
N PRO A 205 -0.93 19.81 -2.95
CA PRO A 205 -1.25 20.73 -1.88
C PRO A 205 -0.27 21.91 -1.81
N VAL A 206 -0.76 23.07 -1.42
CA VAL A 206 0.11 24.23 -1.14
C VAL A 206 1.09 23.91 0.00
N ALA A 207 2.24 24.59 0.03
CA ALA A 207 3.32 24.31 0.97
C ALA A 207 2.88 24.23 2.45
N GLN A 208 1.87 25.00 2.85
CA GLN A 208 1.33 25.01 4.21
C GLN A 208 0.59 23.72 4.57
N GLU A 209 -0.07 23.06 3.62
CA GLU A 209 -0.82 21.81 3.81
C GLU A 209 0.01 20.57 3.45
N LEU A 210 1.08 20.75 2.68
CA LEU A 210 1.86 19.67 2.10
C LEU A 210 2.32 18.63 3.14
N GLN A 211 2.85 19.10 4.28
CA GLN A 211 3.33 18.22 5.36
C GLN A 211 2.21 17.33 5.92
N ALA A 212 1.03 17.90 6.20
CA ALA A 212 -0.10 17.14 6.72
C ALA A 212 -0.66 16.17 5.68
N ARG A 213 -0.72 16.60 4.42
CA ARG A 213 -1.21 15.79 3.30
C ARG A 213 -0.22 14.67 2.95
N LEU A 214 1.08 14.94 2.97
CA LEU A 214 2.14 13.95 2.80
C LEU A 214 2.08 12.87 3.90
N GLY A 215 1.82 13.27 5.14
CA GLY A 215 1.61 12.34 6.24
C GLY A 215 0.48 11.32 5.96
N ALA A 216 -0.63 11.76 5.35
CA ALA A 216 -1.72 10.88 4.96
C ALA A 216 -1.31 9.90 3.85
N VAL A 217 -0.51 10.35 2.87
CA VAL A 217 0.05 9.48 1.82
C VAL A 217 0.97 8.43 2.41
N LEU A 218 1.93 8.83 3.26
CA LEU A 218 2.86 7.91 3.91
C LEU A 218 2.14 6.88 4.77
N GLN A 219 1.07 7.28 5.46
CA GLN A 219 0.23 6.36 6.22
C GLN A 219 -0.42 5.30 5.33
N VAL A 220 -0.93 5.66 4.16
CA VAL A 220 -1.52 4.70 3.21
C VAL A 220 -0.47 3.72 2.72
N VAL A 221 0.70 4.20 2.28
CA VAL A 221 1.81 3.35 1.83
C VAL A 221 2.24 2.39 2.94
N TYR A 222 2.40 2.88 4.16
CA TYR A 222 2.78 2.06 5.31
C TYR A 222 1.72 1.01 5.65
N LEU A 223 0.42 1.32 5.57
CA LEU A 223 -0.66 0.36 5.81
C LEU A 223 -0.68 -0.74 4.74
N VAL A 224 -0.48 -0.39 3.47
CA VAL A 224 -0.36 -1.36 2.37
C VAL A 224 0.84 -2.28 2.60
N PHE A 225 1.99 -1.71 2.96
CA PHE A 225 3.18 -2.48 3.28
C PHE A 225 2.95 -3.44 4.44
N ASN A 226 2.39 -2.95 5.55
CA ASN A 226 2.14 -3.77 6.74
C ASN A 226 1.20 -4.94 6.45
N GLU A 227 0.13 -4.73 5.68
CA GLU A 227 -0.77 -5.82 5.27
C GLU A 227 -0.05 -6.86 4.39
N GLY A 228 0.90 -6.43 3.57
CA GLY A 228 1.75 -7.33 2.79
C GLY A 228 2.82 -8.04 3.62
N TYR A 229 3.41 -7.35 4.58
CA TYR A 229 4.49 -7.84 5.42
C TYR A 229 4.02 -8.79 6.53
N SER A 230 2.87 -8.51 7.14
CA SER A 230 2.25 -9.32 8.19
C SER A 230 0.74 -9.22 8.04
N ALA A 231 0.16 -10.14 7.28
CA ALA A 231 -1.26 -10.14 7.01
C ALA A 231 -2.07 -10.20 8.32
N ALA A 232 -3.12 -9.40 8.43
CA ALA A 232 -3.97 -9.34 9.62
C ALA A 232 -4.81 -10.60 9.81
N ALA A 233 -5.08 -11.37 8.74
CA ALA A 233 -5.82 -12.62 8.77
C ALA A 233 -5.48 -13.49 7.54
N GLY A 234 -5.74 -14.79 7.62
CA GLY A 234 -5.55 -15.75 6.53
C GLY A 234 -4.52 -16.83 6.83
N ALA A 235 -4.25 -17.68 5.84
CA ALA A 235 -3.36 -18.83 5.97
C ALA A 235 -1.87 -18.45 5.76
N GLU A 236 -1.59 -17.34 5.10
CA GLU A 236 -0.23 -16.90 4.79
C GLU A 236 0.22 -15.76 5.71
N VAL A 237 1.48 -15.80 6.14
CA VAL A 237 2.09 -14.76 6.98
C VAL A 237 2.36 -13.48 6.19
N THR A 238 2.70 -13.60 4.89
CA THR A 238 3.10 -12.47 4.05
C THR A 238 2.38 -12.48 2.71
N ARG A 239 2.14 -11.29 2.15
CA ARG A 239 1.59 -11.07 0.80
C ARG A 239 2.57 -10.25 -0.01
N ALA A 240 3.47 -10.95 -0.70
CA ALA A 240 4.60 -10.36 -1.43
C ALA A 240 4.19 -9.29 -2.46
N GLU A 241 3.02 -9.44 -3.08
CA GLU A 241 2.51 -8.49 -4.07
C GLU A 241 2.25 -7.11 -3.46
N LEU A 242 1.69 -7.05 -2.24
CA LEU A 242 1.43 -5.78 -1.56
C LEU A 242 2.71 -5.10 -1.08
N THR A 243 3.68 -5.85 -0.55
CA THR A 243 4.97 -5.26 -0.15
C THR A 243 5.72 -4.71 -1.35
N ALA A 244 5.72 -5.44 -2.48
CA ALA A 244 6.34 -4.98 -3.72
C ALA A 244 5.69 -3.68 -4.24
N GLU A 245 4.35 -3.58 -4.24
CA GLU A 245 3.66 -2.38 -4.65
C GLU A 245 3.89 -1.20 -3.70
N ALA A 246 3.90 -1.44 -2.40
CA ALA A 246 4.22 -0.40 -1.42
C ALA A 246 5.65 0.15 -1.60
N ILE A 247 6.64 -0.74 -1.84
CA ILE A 247 8.03 -0.34 -2.12
C ILE A 247 8.10 0.43 -3.44
N ARG A 248 7.41 -0.03 -4.51
CA ARG A 248 7.35 0.68 -5.79
C ARG A 248 6.78 2.09 -5.64
N LEU A 249 5.69 2.23 -4.87
CA LEU A 249 5.09 3.52 -4.57
C LEU A 249 6.01 4.40 -3.71
N GLY A 250 6.71 3.80 -2.75
CA GLY A 250 7.72 4.49 -1.94
C GLY A 250 8.88 5.05 -2.78
N ARG A 251 9.36 4.29 -3.78
CA ARG A 251 10.39 4.76 -4.74
C ARG A 251 9.87 5.95 -5.56
N LEU A 252 8.67 5.81 -6.12
CA LEU A 252 8.01 6.88 -6.86
C LEU A 252 7.89 8.16 -6.02
N LEU A 253 7.41 8.04 -4.77
CA LEU A 253 7.31 9.20 -3.88
C LEU A 253 8.68 9.81 -3.56
N THR A 254 9.73 9.01 -3.47
CA THR A 254 11.10 9.50 -3.22
C THR A 254 11.64 10.28 -4.43
N GLU A 255 11.26 9.92 -5.65
CA GLU A 255 11.58 10.66 -6.87
C GLU A 255 10.81 11.98 -6.94
N LEU A 256 9.49 11.95 -6.70
CA LEU A 256 8.61 13.12 -6.84
C LEU A 256 8.70 14.09 -5.65
N GLN A 257 8.93 13.58 -4.44
CA GLN A 257 8.89 14.35 -3.20
C GLN A 257 9.96 13.81 -2.23
N PRO A 258 11.27 14.15 -2.40
CA PRO A 258 12.37 13.58 -1.63
C PRO A 258 12.48 14.13 -0.20
N GLU A 259 11.37 14.15 0.53
CA GLU A 259 11.34 14.55 1.94
C GLU A 259 11.92 13.47 2.85
N PRO A 260 12.56 13.81 3.99
CA PRO A 260 13.22 12.85 4.87
C PRO A 260 12.34 11.70 5.33
N GLU A 261 11.06 11.93 5.63
CA GLU A 261 10.14 10.89 6.06
C GLU A 261 9.67 9.98 4.92
N VAL A 262 9.65 10.47 3.66
CA VAL A 262 9.42 9.63 2.47
C VAL A 262 10.59 8.66 2.30
N ILE A 263 11.82 9.19 2.36
CA ILE A 263 13.05 8.40 2.27
C ILE A 263 13.14 7.42 3.44
N GLY A 264 12.78 7.86 4.65
CA GLY A 264 12.75 7.03 5.87
C GLY A 264 11.74 5.88 5.76
N LEU A 265 10.55 6.13 5.20
CA LEU A 265 9.56 5.07 4.98
C LEU A 265 10.05 4.04 3.94
N LEU A 266 10.63 4.48 2.82
CA LEU A 266 11.20 3.55 1.83
C LEU A 266 12.32 2.71 2.44
N SER A 267 13.23 3.33 3.21
CA SER A 267 14.28 2.62 3.95
C SER A 267 13.69 1.57 4.90
N LEU A 268 12.67 1.94 5.69
CA LEU A 268 11.99 1.02 6.61
C LEU A 268 11.42 -0.20 5.88
N MET A 269 10.72 0.03 4.76
CA MET A 269 10.12 -1.04 3.97
C MET A 269 11.18 -1.99 3.39
N LEU A 270 12.27 -1.45 2.83
CA LEU A 270 13.37 -2.26 2.28
C LEU A 270 14.06 -3.10 3.36
N LEU A 271 14.38 -2.50 4.53
CA LEU A 271 15.02 -3.20 5.64
C LEU A 271 14.13 -4.30 6.23
N GLN A 272 12.83 -4.09 6.27
CA GLN A 272 11.89 -5.10 6.73
C GLN A 272 11.72 -6.22 5.68
N GLU A 273 11.52 -5.85 4.41
CA GLU A 273 11.33 -6.79 3.31
C GLU A 273 12.54 -7.68 3.07
N SER A 274 13.75 -7.17 3.32
CA SER A 274 15.00 -7.93 3.19
C SER A 274 15.00 -9.27 3.94
N ARG A 275 14.19 -9.39 4.98
CA ARG A 275 14.10 -10.59 5.84
C ARG A 275 12.98 -11.55 5.46
N ARG A 276 12.17 -11.25 4.44
CA ARG A 276 10.98 -12.01 4.10
C ARG A 276 11.24 -13.51 3.95
N ALA A 277 12.31 -13.88 3.22
CA ALA A 277 12.64 -15.29 2.97
C ALA A 277 12.96 -16.09 4.26
N ALA A 278 13.38 -15.40 5.34
CA ALA A 278 13.73 -16.04 6.61
C ALA A 278 12.58 -16.05 7.63
N ARG A 279 11.41 -15.46 7.31
CA ARG A 279 10.31 -15.30 8.28
C ARG A 279 9.40 -16.50 8.42
N THR A 280 9.39 -17.37 7.42
CA THR A 280 8.54 -18.56 7.40
C THR A 280 9.36 -19.78 7.05
N SER A 281 9.02 -20.92 7.66
CA SER A 281 9.55 -22.23 7.26
C SER A 281 8.96 -22.65 5.91
N PRO A 282 9.52 -23.68 5.24
CA PRO A 282 8.90 -24.28 4.06
C PRO A 282 7.49 -24.82 4.28
N THR A 283 7.12 -25.07 5.55
CA THR A 283 5.78 -25.53 5.96
C THR A 283 4.84 -24.36 6.33
N GLY A 284 5.30 -23.11 6.19
CA GLY A 284 4.50 -21.90 6.49
C GLY A 284 4.50 -21.48 7.97
N GLU A 285 5.31 -22.10 8.82
CA GLU A 285 5.41 -21.75 10.24
C GLU A 285 6.18 -20.45 10.44
N LEU A 286 5.72 -19.62 11.39
CA LEU A 286 6.37 -18.37 11.73
C LEU A 286 7.72 -18.58 12.41
N ILE A 287 8.79 -18.00 11.87
CA ILE A 287 10.14 -17.99 12.45
C ILE A 287 10.40 -16.64 13.12
N LEU A 288 10.60 -16.66 14.44
CA LEU A 288 10.94 -15.47 15.21
C LEU A 288 12.29 -14.89 14.77
N LEU A 289 12.46 -13.57 14.89
CA LEU A 289 13.68 -12.86 14.47
C LEU A 289 14.97 -13.47 15.05
N GLU A 290 14.91 -13.93 16.29
CA GLU A 290 16.04 -14.58 16.98
C GLU A 290 16.47 -15.91 16.34
N ASN A 291 15.56 -16.58 15.65
CA ASN A 291 15.77 -17.90 15.02
C ASN A 291 15.90 -17.82 13.50
N GLN A 292 15.82 -16.62 12.91
CA GLN A 292 15.94 -16.44 11.47
C GLN A 292 17.37 -16.68 10.97
N ASP A 293 17.48 -17.43 9.89
CA ASP A 293 18.75 -17.58 9.16
C ASP A 293 19.07 -16.28 8.41
N ARG A 294 20.05 -15.52 8.90
CA ARG A 294 20.46 -14.24 8.32
C ARG A 294 21.16 -14.39 6.97
N SER A 295 21.58 -15.60 6.57
CA SER A 295 22.11 -15.86 5.23
C SER A 295 21.05 -15.71 4.13
N LEU A 296 19.77 -15.90 4.49
CA LEU A 296 18.62 -15.74 3.59
C LEU A 296 18.19 -14.26 3.44
N TRP A 297 18.78 -13.34 4.20
CA TRP A 297 18.41 -11.93 4.11
C TRP A 297 18.98 -11.29 2.86
N ASN A 298 18.15 -10.51 2.15
CA ASN A 298 18.54 -9.82 0.94
C ASN A 298 19.51 -8.66 1.25
N ARG A 299 20.80 -8.89 0.93
CA ARG A 299 21.89 -7.94 1.23
C ARG A 299 21.81 -6.66 0.40
N GLU A 300 21.28 -6.72 -0.81
CA GLU A 300 21.09 -5.54 -1.68
C GLU A 300 20.05 -4.61 -1.09
N GLN A 301 18.90 -5.13 -0.68
CA GLN A 301 17.85 -4.36 -0.01
C GLN A 301 18.34 -3.75 1.33
N ILE A 302 19.17 -4.48 2.09
CA ILE A 302 19.76 -3.95 3.32
C ILE A 302 20.70 -2.78 2.99
N ALA A 303 21.59 -2.94 2.01
CA ALA A 303 22.54 -1.90 1.63
C ALA A 303 21.81 -0.64 1.13
N GLU A 304 20.81 -0.81 0.26
CA GLU A 304 19.98 0.30 -0.22
C GLU A 304 19.22 0.98 0.93
N GLY A 305 18.57 0.20 1.80
CA GLY A 305 17.84 0.72 2.94
C GLY A 305 18.71 1.52 3.90
N VAL A 306 19.94 1.04 4.19
CA VAL A 306 20.89 1.76 5.04
C VAL A 306 21.36 3.07 4.39
N ALA A 307 21.68 3.06 3.10
CA ALA A 307 22.09 4.28 2.39
C ALA A 307 20.98 5.35 2.38
N LEU A 308 19.73 4.94 2.18
CA LEU A 308 18.56 5.83 2.27
C LEU A 308 18.36 6.36 3.70
N LEU A 309 18.55 5.52 4.72
CA LEU A 309 18.47 5.94 6.12
C LEU A 309 19.52 7.02 6.43
N GLU A 310 20.76 6.83 6.02
CA GLU A 310 21.83 7.82 6.21
C GLU A 310 21.46 9.15 5.55
N LYS A 311 20.92 9.11 4.32
CA LYS A 311 20.44 10.31 3.62
C LYS A 311 19.33 11.01 4.42
N ALA A 312 18.34 10.27 4.95
CA ALA A 312 17.26 10.84 5.76
C ALA A 312 17.78 11.47 7.06
N LEU A 313 18.69 10.79 7.78
CA LEU A 313 19.27 11.27 9.04
C LEU A 313 20.13 12.52 8.85
N ASN A 314 20.89 12.63 7.75
CA ASN A 314 21.72 13.78 7.43
C ASN A 314 20.90 15.08 7.26
N SER A 315 19.61 14.98 6.95
CA SER A 315 18.71 16.14 6.88
C SER A 315 18.48 16.83 8.23
N ARG A 316 18.69 16.12 9.33
CA ARG A 316 18.36 16.53 10.72
C ARG A 316 16.87 16.87 10.95
N ARG A 317 15.99 16.58 9.97
CA ARG A 317 14.54 16.80 10.01
C ARG A 317 13.81 15.48 9.83
N PHE A 318 14.08 14.52 10.71
CA PHE A 318 13.49 13.18 10.64
C PHE A 318 12.37 13.00 11.66
N GLY A 319 11.42 12.13 11.36
CA GLY A 319 10.27 11.79 12.18
C GLY A 319 10.18 10.30 12.50
N SER A 320 8.95 9.80 12.59
CA SER A 320 8.68 8.45 13.08
C SER A 320 9.13 7.34 12.13
N TYR A 321 8.98 7.51 10.81
CA TYR A 321 9.40 6.48 9.85
C TYR A 321 10.91 6.34 9.79
N THR A 322 11.64 7.45 9.80
CA THR A 322 13.11 7.42 9.84
C THR A 322 13.64 6.74 11.11
N LEU A 323 13.02 6.99 12.28
CA LEU A 323 13.42 6.31 13.52
C LEU A 323 13.09 4.81 13.51
N GLN A 324 11.97 4.42 12.92
CA GLN A 324 11.62 3.00 12.74
C GLN A 324 12.57 2.33 11.74
N ALA A 325 13.00 3.02 10.68
CA ALA A 325 14.04 2.54 9.78
C ALA A 325 15.39 2.35 10.49
N ALA A 326 15.75 3.28 11.39
CA ALA A 326 16.95 3.13 12.20
C ALA A 326 16.91 1.90 13.11
N LEU A 327 15.77 1.63 13.76
CA LEU A 327 15.55 0.39 14.52
C LEU A 327 15.72 -0.86 13.65
N ALA A 328 15.13 -0.86 12.45
CA ALA A 328 15.26 -1.97 11.50
C ALA A 328 16.70 -2.14 11.02
N ALA A 329 17.44 -1.05 10.81
CA ALA A 329 18.86 -1.07 10.39
C ALA A 329 19.77 -1.69 11.45
N VAL A 330 19.58 -1.36 12.75
CA VAL A 330 20.36 -1.98 13.85
C VAL A 330 20.21 -3.50 13.83
N HIS A 331 18.99 -4.01 13.60
CA HIS A 331 18.77 -5.44 13.45
C HIS A 331 19.37 -6.02 12.17
N ALA A 332 19.26 -5.31 11.05
CA ALA A 332 19.73 -5.78 9.75
C ALA A 332 21.25 -5.82 9.63
N GLN A 333 21.96 -4.93 10.31
CA GLN A 333 23.42 -4.84 10.29
C GLN A 333 24.09 -5.78 11.31
N ALA A 334 23.39 -6.21 12.34
CA ALA A 334 23.95 -7.12 13.33
C ALA A 334 24.17 -8.52 12.72
N GLU A 335 25.31 -9.15 13.00
CA GLU A 335 25.62 -10.52 12.53
C GLU A 335 24.77 -11.58 13.23
N SER A 336 24.37 -11.31 14.47
CA SER A 336 23.54 -12.21 15.28
C SER A 336 22.68 -11.43 16.27
N VAL A 337 21.76 -12.12 16.95
CA VAL A 337 20.98 -11.53 18.04
C VAL A 337 21.87 -11.07 19.19
N ALA A 338 22.93 -11.81 19.48
CA ALA A 338 23.89 -11.48 20.53
C ALA A 338 24.74 -10.24 20.18
N ALA A 339 24.98 -9.99 18.88
CA ALA A 339 25.72 -8.83 18.38
C ALA A 339 24.81 -7.60 18.17
N THR A 340 23.49 -7.71 18.41
CA THR A 340 22.57 -6.58 18.26
C THR A 340 22.79 -5.54 19.34
N ASP A 341 22.92 -4.27 18.95
CA ASP A 341 23.08 -3.15 19.91
C ASP A 341 21.71 -2.79 20.54
N TRP A 342 21.37 -3.52 21.59
CA TRP A 342 20.13 -3.31 22.33
C TRP A 342 20.09 -1.95 23.05
N ARG A 343 21.24 -1.37 23.41
CA ARG A 343 21.30 -0.03 24.01
C ARG A 343 20.89 1.03 23.01
N GLN A 344 21.36 0.92 21.76
CA GLN A 344 20.96 1.81 20.68
C GLN A 344 19.46 1.66 20.38
N ILE A 345 18.93 0.44 20.34
CA ILE A 345 17.50 0.17 20.14
C ILE A 345 16.66 0.83 21.23
N ILE A 346 17.02 0.71 22.52
CA ILE A 346 16.30 1.33 23.63
C ILE A 346 16.31 2.86 23.49
N ALA A 347 17.46 3.45 23.11
CA ALA A 347 17.56 4.90 22.90
C ALA A 347 16.68 5.39 21.73
N LEU A 348 16.65 4.65 20.61
CA LEU A 348 15.82 4.96 19.44
C LEU A 348 14.32 4.86 19.81
N TYR A 349 13.89 3.83 20.55
CA TYR A 349 12.51 3.76 21.05
C TYR A 349 12.19 4.92 21.99
N GLY A 350 13.13 5.31 22.87
CA GLY A 350 12.99 6.48 23.72
C GLY A 350 12.74 7.75 22.92
N ARG A 351 13.48 7.93 21.79
CA ARG A 351 13.28 9.07 20.89
C ARG A 351 11.95 8.99 20.13
N LEU A 352 11.57 7.80 19.68
CA LEU A 352 10.30 7.58 19.00
C LEU A 352 9.10 7.89 19.90
N LEU A 353 9.16 7.52 21.18
CA LEU A 353 8.11 7.83 22.16
C LEU A 353 7.94 9.34 22.41
N GLN A 354 8.99 10.14 22.24
CA GLN A 354 8.88 11.61 22.34
C GLN A 354 8.14 12.22 21.15
N ILE A 355 8.26 11.62 19.94
CA ILE A 355 7.63 12.09 18.71
C ILE A 355 6.20 11.52 18.60
N GLN A 356 6.05 10.23 18.89
CA GLN A 356 4.80 9.49 18.73
C GLN A 356 4.56 8.60 19.98
N PRO A 357 3.97 9.13 21.03
CA PRO A 357 3.58 8.33 22.20
C PRO A 357 2.65 7.18 21.76
N SER A 358 3.05 5.93 22.04
CA SER A 358 2.29 4.74 21.67
C SER A 358 2.52 3.61 22.66
N PRO A 359 1.46 2.93 23.15
CA PRO A 359 1.59 1.75 24.00
C PRO A 359 2.37 0.62 23.32
N VAL A 360 2.22 0.44 22.01
CA VAL A 360 2.96 -0.56 21.23
C VAL A 360 4.45 -0.24 21.19
N VAL A 361 4.82 1.02 21.05
CA VAL A 361 6.24 1.44 21.10
C VAL A 361 6.84 1.21 22.49
N ARG A 362 6.06 1.45 23.57
CA ARG A 362 6.48 1.11 24.94
C ARG A 362 6.69 -0.39 25.12
N LEU A 363 5.78 -1.21 24.58
CA LEU A 363 5.90 -2.66 24.61
C LEU A 363 7.17 -3.14 23.92
N ASN A 364 7.44 -2.63 22.71
CA ASN A 364 8.63 -3.00 21.94
C ASN A 364 9.93 -2.55 22.66
N ARG A 365 9.92 -1.37 23.30
CA ARG A 365 11.02 -0.92 24.15
C ARG A 365 11.26 -1.86 25.32
N ALA A 366 10.17 -2.35 25.98
CA ALA A 366 10.26 -3.30 27.08
C ALA A 366 10.91 -4.63 26.65
N VAL A 367 10.64 -5.10 25.42
CA VAL A 367 11.34 -6.27 24.84
C VAL A 367 12.83 -5.99 24.71
N ALA A 368 13.22 -4.82 24.21
CA ALA A 368 14.64 -4.45 24.07
C ALA A 368 15.34 -4.37 25.45
N ILE A 369 14.66 -3.87 26.47
CA ILE A 369 15.13 -3.88 27.86
C ILE A 369 15.31 -5.32 28.37
N ALA A 370 14.37 -6.23 28.06
CA ALA A 370 14.50 -7.64 28.43
C ALA A 370 15.71 -8.32 27.77
N MET A 371 16.06 -7.90 26.54
CA MET A 371 17.24 -8.44 25.85
C MET A 371 18.56 -7.89 26.40
N LEU A 372 18.59 -6.67 26.92
CA LEU A 372 19.77 -6.05 27.50
C LEU A 372 19.96 -6.41 28.97
N ASP A 373 18.91 -6.25 29.80
CA ASP A 373 18.97 -6.27 31.25
C ASP A 373 18.31 -7.54 31.86
N GLY A 374 17.81 -8.43 30.99
CA GLY A 374 17.18 -9.69 31.38
C GLY A 374 15.65 -9.67 31.46
N PRO A 375 15.02 -10.86 31.46
CA PRO A 375 13.58 -11.00 31.34
C PRO A 375 12.78 -10.42 32.51
N GLU A 376 13.34 -10.31 33.70
CA GLU A 376 12.68 -9.69 34.88
C GLU A 376 12.47 -8.18 34.66
N ALA A 377 13.50 -7.47 34.14
CA ALA A 377 13.42 -6.05 33.85
C ALA A 377 12.37 -5.78 32.76
N GLY A 378 12.38 -6.59 31.69
CA GLY A 378 11.37 -6.49 30.62
C GLY A 378 9.96 -6.78 31.11
N LEU A 379 9.77 -7.82 31.94
CA LEU A 379 8.45 -8.19 32.48
C LEU A 379 7.84 -7.05 33.31
N THR A 380 8.66 -6.37 34.10
CA THR A 380 8.23 -5.21 34.88
C THR A 380 7.65 -4.10 34.02
N GLU A 381 8.33 -3.78 32.92
CA GLU A 381 7.87 -2.77 31.94
C GLU A 381 6.61 -3.23 31.19
N ILE A 382 6.55 -4.50 30.77
CA ILE A 382 5.37 -5.09 30.09
C ILE A 382 4.15 -5.05 30.98
N ASP A 383 4.28 -5.45 32.25
CA ASP A 383 3.18 -5.43 33.22
C ASP A 383 2.70 -4.00 33.51
N ALA A 384 3.61 -3.02 33.53
CA ALA A 384 3.26 -1.61 33.64
C ALA A 384 2.43 -1.14 32.44
N VAL A 385 2.81 -1.51 31.21
CA VAL A 385 2.05 -1.17 29.99
C VAL A 385 0.67 -1.83 30.00
N LEU A 386 0.58 -3.11 30.34
CA LEU A 386 -0.70 -3.84 30.40
C LEU A 386 -1.65 -3.30 31.48
N LYS A 387 -1.12 -2.78 32.60
CA LYS A 387 -1.92 -2.19 33.68
C LYS A 387 -2.75 -0.98 33.25
N TYR A 388 -2.30 -0.21 32.23
CA TYR A 388 -3.05 0.91 31.68
C TYR A 388 -4.25 0.47 30.83
N GLY A 389 -4.35 -0.82 30.44
CA GLY A 389 -5.49 -1.39 29.73
C GLY A 389 -5.52 -1.16 28.22
N GLU A 390 -4.70 -0.25 27.70
CA GLU A 390 -4.69 0.10 26.26
C GLU A 390 -4.33 -1.08 25.36
N LEU A 391 -3.51 -2.05 25.83
CA LEU A 391 -3.13 -3.27 25.12
C LEU A 391 -3.83 -4.53 25.65
N ALA A 392 -4.93 -4.41 26.38
CA ALA A 392 -5.65 -5.56 26.97
C ALA A 392 -6.13 -6.57 25.91
N ASN A 393 -6.46 -6.10 24.69
CA ASN A 393 -6.91 -6.90 23.57
C ASN A 393 -5.83 -7.07 22.47
N TYR A 394 -4.58 -6.73 22.75
CA TYR A 394 -3.49 -6.87 21.81
C TYR A 394 -2.71 -8.16 22.10
N TYR A 395 -2.92 -9.18 21.26
CA TYR A 395 -2.39 -10.53 21.49
C TYR A 395 -0.87 -10.57 21.66
N LEU A 396 -0.11 -9.72 20.94
CA LEU A 396 1.36 -9.67 21.06
C LEU A 396 1.81 -9.24 22.46
N ALA A 397 1.09 -8.36 23.14
CA ALA A 397 1.45 -7.96 24.51
C ALA A 397 1.38 -9.16 25.48
N HIS A 398 0.35 -10.01 25.33
CA HIS A 398 0.22 -11.23 26.11
C HIS A 398 1.22 -12.31 25.71
N SER A 399 1.53 -12.43 24.40
CA SER A 399 2.55 -13.36 23.89
C SER A 399 3.95 -13.01 24.42
N VAL A 400 4.32 -11.73 24.40
CA VAL A 400 5.62 -11.25 24.92
C VAL A 400 5.69 -11.45 26.44
N ARG A 401 4.62 -11.12 27.17
CA ARG A 401 4.55 -11.38 28.62
C ARG A 401 4.76 -12.86 28.93
N ALA A 402 4.10 -13.72 28.17
CA ALA A 402 4.22 -15.18 28.32
C ALA A 402 5.65 -15.65 28.11
N ASP A 403 6.36 -15.12 27.08
CA ASP A 403 7.76 -15.48 26.83
C ASP A 403 8.68 -15.03 27.98
N MET A 404 8.48 -13.85 28.53
CA MET A 404 9.26 -13.40 29.71
C MET A 404 9.02 -14.31 30.91
N CYS A 405 7.75 -14.63 31.21
CA CYS A 405 7.41 -15.58 32.28
C CYS A 405 8.02 -16.95 32.05
N ARG A 406 8.02 -17.48 30.83
CA ARG A 406 8.64 -18.74 30.45
C ARG A 406 10.15 -18.73 30.68
N ARG A 407 10.86 -17.68 30.28
CA ARG A 407 12.32 -17.50 30.49
C ARG A 407 12.66 -17.44 31.98
N LEU A 408 11.75 -16.98 32.83
CA LEU A 408 11.89 -16.91 34.27
C LEU A 408 11.45 -18.19 35.01
N GLY A 409 10.99 -19.22 34.29
CA GLY A 409 10.46 -20.46 34.90
C GLY A 409 9.09 -20.30 35.55
N ARG A 410 8.37 -19.19 35.34
CA ARG A 410 7.03 -18.93 35.88
C ARG A 410 5.97 -19.60 35.00
N THR A 411 5.94 -20.95 35.00
CA THR A 411 5.18 -21.75 34.03
C THR A 411 3.68 -21.47 34.05
N SER A 412 3.05 -21.29 35.24
CA SER A 412 1.61 -21.03 35.32
C SER A 412 1.22 -19.67 34.76
N GLU A 413 2.02 -18.63 34.99
CA GLU A 413 1.80 -17.30 34.45
C GLU A 413 2.05 -17.26 32.94
N ALA A 414 3.08 -17.97 32.46
CA ALA A 414 3.38 -18.12 31.04
C ALA A 414 2.19 -18.76 30.30
N ARG A 415 1.66 -19.88 30.83
CA ARG A 415 0.50 -20.58 30.27
C ARG A 415 -0.71 -19.67 30.16
N SER A 416 -1.10 -19.03 31.25
CA SER A 416 -2.26 -18.11 31.29
C SER A 416 -2.13 -16.99 30.26
N SER A 417 -0.92 -16.42 30.10
CA SER A 417 -0.66 -15.34 29.14
C SER A 417 -0.68 -15.84 27.68
N TYR A 418 -0.15 -17.04 27.39
CA TYR A 418 -0.25 -17.63 26.04
C TYR A 418 -1.69 -17.99 25.67
N GLU A 419 -2.48 -18.54 26.60
CA GLU A 419 -3.89 -18.84 26.39
C GLU A 419 -4.70 -17.57 26.07
N LYS A 420 -4.40 -16.47 26.77
CA LYS A 420 -5.01 -15.17 26.48
C LYS A 420 -4.60 -14.65 25.09
N ALA A 421 -3.32 -14.76 24.71
CA ALA A 421 -2.85 -14.40 23.37
C ALA A 421 -3.56 -15.24 22.29
N LEU A 422 -3.68 -16.55 22.50
CA LEU A 422 -4.35 -17.49 21.59
C LEU A 422 -5.83 -17.15 21.38
N ALA A 423 -6.51 -16.69 22.42
CA ALA A 423 -7.92 -16.28 22.32
C ALA A 423 -8.10 -14.99 21.50
N LEU A 424 -7.07 -14.14 21.39
CA LEU A 424 -7.12 -12.84 20.73
C LEU A 424 -6.64 -12.89 19.28
N THR A 425 -5.80 -13.87 18.87
CA THR A 425 -5.30 -13.94 17.49
C THR A 425 -6.21 -14.75 16.59
N GLN A 426 -6.36 -14.28 15.33
CA GLN A 426 -7.15 -14.94 14.29
C GLN A 426 -6.28 -15.52 13.16
N GLN A 427 -5.00 -15.22 13.11
CA GLN A 427 -4.08 -15.71 12.09
C GLN A 427 -3.60 -17.12 12.41
N GLU A 428 -3.78 -18.06 11.48
CA GLU A 428 -3.51 -19.48 11.71
C GLU A 428 -2.05 -19.80 12.05
N PRO A 429 -1.02 -19.26 11.39
CA PRO A 429 0.38 -19.49 11.76
C PRO A 429 0.72 -19.04 13.19
N GLU A 430 0.14 -17.91 13.63
CA GLU A 430 0.33 -17.40 15.01
C GLU A 430 -0.37 -18.29 16.03
N ARG A 431 -1.57 -18.79 15.70
CA ARG A 431 -2.30 -19.74 16.54
C ARG A 431 -1.51 -21.03 16.75
N GLN A 432 -0.97 -21.59 15.67
CA GLN A 432 -0.13 -22.80 15.71
C GLN A 432 1.12 -22.59 16.55
N PHE A 433 1.80 -21.44 16.37
CA PHE A 433 2.96 -21.06 17.17
C PHE A 433 2.60 -20.98 18.67
N LEU A 434 1.51 -20.30 19.06
CA LEU A 434 1.09 -20.17 20.45
C LEU A 434 0.67 -21.52 21.07
N GLN A 435 -0.03 -22.37 20.31
CA GLN A 435 -0.41 -23.71 20.75
C GLN A 435 0.83 -24.58 21.02
N GLU A 436 1.84 -24.50 20.16
CA GLU A 436 3.10 -25.23 20.36
C GLU A 436 3.82 -24.71 21.61
N ARG A 437 3.89 -23.40 21.81
CA ARG A 437 4.45 -22.81 23.05
C ARG A 437 3.74 -23.29 24.32
N ILE A 438 2.41 -23.39 24.29
CA ILE A 438 1.63 -23.91 25.43
C ILE A 438 1.95 -25.38 25.67
N ARG A 439 2.10 -26.21 24.61
CA ARG A 439 2.47 -27.64 24.72
C ARG A 439 3.86 -27.84 25.33
N GLN A 440 4.80 -26.96 25.03
CA GLN A 440 6.18 -27.01 25.54
C GLN A 440 6.30 -26.61 27.03
N LEU A 441 5.29 -25.96 27.60
CA LEU A 441 5.27 -25.65 29.03
C LEU A 441 4.92 -26.88 29.84
N LYS A 442 5.93 -27.54 30.38
CA LYS A 442 5.81 -28.69 31.26
C LYS A 442 5.56 -28.29 32.70
#